data_49088a1d96a882acf7d119caf54d65d3
#
_entry.id   49088a1d96a882acf7d119caf54d65d3
#
_cell.length_a   1.000
_cell.length_b   1.000
_cell.length_c   1.000
_cell.angle_alpha   90.00
_cell.angle_beta   90.00
_cell.angle_gamma   90.00
#
_symmetry.space_group_name_H-M   'P 1'
#
loop_
_entity.id
_entity.type
_entity.pdbx_description
1 polymer ?
#
loop_
_entity_poly.entity_id
_entity_poly.type
_entity_poly.pdbx_seq_one_letter_code
_entity_poly.pdbx_strand_id
1 'polypeptide(L)'
;MANIKIGYAPTRRSIFSAPDAVKYRGLTADRLRELGIDFVDITDVNEEGLLYDEAGRIKIAEKFKKEKIDGLFLPHCNFGTEFECARLAKELNVPVLLWGPLDERPDENGVRLRDTQCGLFATGKVLRRFRVPFTYMTNCRLNDPVFERGLRDFMAVCNVVKTFRNMRILQISTRPYEFWSTMCNEGELLEKFNIQLTPIPMPELTDEMKKAKAEGTEVAKVVEYCRANMEICVKDNELENVAALKVAMGNLIKKYGCQAAAIQCWNQLQSEIGIMPCAANALLNEEGIPVVCETDIHGAITALLVEAAALDDTRSFFADWTIRHPDIENGELLQHCGPWPISVARETPKLTYPLAFSHPGSITAEAKHGEVTLARFDGDNGEYSMLLGKAKGVDGPKGMGTYLWVEVENIKRLEAKIVEGPYIHHCVGIHKDVVPVLYEACKYMGITPDLYDPIEEDVKAYLR
;
A
#
# COMPACT_ATOMS: atom_id res chain seq x y z
N MET A 1 -5.67 -5.47 -11.06
CA MET A 1 -5.10 -6.16 -9.86
C MET A 1 -3.61 -6.40 -10.07
N ALA A 2 -2.79 -6.15 -9.06
CA ALA A 2 -1.37 -6.50 -9.11
C ALA A 2 -1.22 -8.02 -9.32
N ASN A 3 -0.34 -8.42 -10.23
CA ASN A 3 -0.06 -9.83 -10.47
C ASN A 3 0.92 -10.32 -9.38
N ILE A 4 0.39 -10.87 -8.29
CA ILE A 4 1.14 -11.43 -7.16
C ILE A 4 1.16 -12.94 -7.29
N LYS A 5 2.37 -13.50 -7.37
CA LYS A 5 2.62 -14.91 -7.50
C LYS A 5 3.23 -15.49 -6.23
N ILE A 6 2.64 -16.50 -5.63
CA ILE A 6 3.19 -17.12 -4.41
C ILE A 6 3.82 -18.48 -4.69
N GLY A 7 4.91 -18.80 -3.98
CA GLY A 7 5.47 -20.15 -3.94
C GLY A 7 4.68 -21.00 -2.94
N TYR A 8 4.11 -22.08 -3.38
CA TYR A 8 3.36 -23.03 -2.57
C TYR A 8 4.26 -24.20 -2.18
N ALA A 9 4.76 -24.22 -0.93
CA ALA A 9 5.69 -25.23 -0.43
C ALA A 9 5.11 -25.98 0.78
N PRO A 10 4.13 -26.86 0.58
CA PRO A 10 3.57 -27.69 1.63
C PRO A 10 4.63 -28.63 2.22
N THR A 11 4.61 -28.82 3.53
CA THR A 11 5.65 -29.56 4.25
C THR A 11 5.11 -30.73 5.06
N ARG A 12 5.95 -31.75 5.27
CA ARG A 12 5.68 -32.89 6.14
C ARG A 12 6.89 -33.32 6.96
N ARG A 13 6.67 -34.12 8.00
CA ARG A 13 7.67 -34.86 8.77
C ARG A 13 7.40 -36.35 8.68
N SER A 14 8.46 -37.15 8.55
CA SER A 14 8.37 -38.58 8.22
C SER A 14 7.67 -39.44 9.28
N ILE A 15 7.70 -39.03 10.56
CA ILE A 15 7.09 -39.78 11.66
C ILE A 15 5.54 -39.72 11.66
N PHE A 16 4.95 -38.82 10.91
CA PHE A 16 3.50 -38.64 10.78
C PHE A 16 3.01 -39.17 9.45
N SER A 17 1.67 -39.30 9.27
CA SER A 17 1.05 -39.86 8.09
C SER A 17 1.46 -39.11 6.81
N ALA A 18 2.21 -39.78 5.93
CA ALA A 18 2.56 -39.25 4.60
C ALA A 18 1.32 -39.23 3.64
N PRO A 19 0.46 -40.28 3.58
CA PRO A 19 -0.75 -40.20 2.78
C PRO A 19 -1.68 -39.04 3.14
N ASP A 20 -1.84 -38.77 4.42
CA ASP A 20 -2.67 -37.66 4.88
C ASP A 20 -2.04 -36.27 4.54
N ALA A 21 -0.71 -36.15 4.62
CA ALA A 21 0.00 -34.95 4.17
C ALA A 21 -0.18 -34.70 2.67
N VAL A 22 -0.10 -35.75 1.82
CA VAL A 22 -0.34 -35.63 0.38
C VAL A 22 -1.79 -35.24 0.08
N LYS A 23 -2.76 -35.78 0.83
CA LYS A 23 -4.18 -35.40 0.75
C LYS A 23 -4.36 -33.91 1.01
N TYR A 24 -3.83 -33.39 2.14
CA TYR A 24 -3.99 -31.98 2.50
C TYR A 24 -3.21 -31.02 1.59
N ARG A 25 -2.07 -31.46 1.05
CA ARG A 25 -1.40 -30.73 -0.05
C ARG A 25 -2.38 -30.51 -1.23
N GLY A 26 -3.05 -31.57 -1.69
CA GLY A 26 -4.00 -31.50 -2.79
C GLY A 26 -5.19 -30.58 -2.47
N LEU A 27 -5.87 -30.82 -1.35
CA LEU A 27 -7.02 -30.02 -0.92
C LEU A 27 -6.68 -28.53 -0.78
N THR A 28 -5.49 -28.21 -0.26
CA THR A 28 -5.06 -26.81 -0.16
C THR A 28 -4.79 -26.20 -1.53
N ALA A 29 -4.14 -26.92 -2.45
CA ALA A 29 -3.90 -26.44 -3.80
C ALA A 29 -5.22 -26.20 -4.57
N ASP A 30 -6.21 -27.09 -4.40
CA ASP A 30 -7.53 -26.93 -5.00
C ASP A 30 -8.23 -25.68 -4.45
N ARG A 31 -8.15 -25.45 -3.13
CA ARG A 31 -8.72 -24.24 -2.52
C ARG A 31 -8.05 -22.95 -3.00
N LEU A 32 -6.73 -22.96 -3.21
CA LEU A 32 -6.02 -21.81 -3.82
C LEU A 32 -6.53 -21.52 -5.24
N ARG A 33 -6.77 -22.57 -6.06
CA ARG A 33 -7.33 -22.40 -7.42
C ARG A 33 -8.76 -21.85 -7.39
N GLU A 34 -9.61 -22.37 -6.49
CA GLU A 34 -10.97 -21.85 -6.29
C GLU A 34 -10.98 -20.36 -5.93
N LEU A 35 -10.02 -19.91 -5.13
CA LEU A 35 -9.88 -18.52 -4.73
C LEU A 35 -9.18 -17.63 -5.80
N GLY A 36 -8.77 -18.23 -6.93
CA GLY A 36 -8.09 -17.50 -8.02
C GLY A 36 -6.68 -17.02 -7.67
N ILE A 37 -6.01 -17.67 -6.72
CA ILE A 37 -4.64 -17.34 -6.32
C ILE A 37 -3.64 -17.87 -7.35
N ASP A 38 -2.76 -17.00 -7.87
CA ASP A 38 -1.64 -17.44 -8.73
C ASP A 38 -0.52 -18.01 -7.87
N PHE A 39 -0.16 -19.27 -8.10
CA PHE A 39 0.89 -19.95 -7.34
C PHE A 39 1.74 -20.91 -8.15
N VAL A 40 2.98 -21.07 -7.73
CA VAL A 40 3.92 -22.07 -8.22
C VAL A 40 3.96 -23.23 -7.24
N ASP A 41 3.56 -24.42 -7.65
CA ASP A 41 3.63 -25.62 -6.83
C ASP A 41 4.99 -26.33 -6.93
N ILE A 42 5.15 -27.42 -6.17
CA ILE A 42 6.38 -28.24 -6.11
C ILE A 42 6.14 -29.71 -6.45
N THR A 43 5.06 -30.02 -7.18
CA THR A 43 4.69 -31.38 -7.54
C THR A 43 5.69 -32.08 -8.48
N ASP A 44 6.51 -31.33 -9.18
CA ASP A 44 7.58 -31.83 -10.05
C ASP A 44 8.93 -32.01 -9.33
N VAL A 45 9.04 -31.64 -8.06
CA VAL A 45 10.30 -31.72 -7.30
C VAL A 45 10.54 -33.12 -6.75
N ASN A 46 9.48 -33.77 -6.26
CA ASN A 46 9.48 -35.17 -5.81
C ASN A 46 8.08 -35.75 -5.94
N GLU A 47 7.96 -37.10 -5.81
CA GLU A 47 6.71 -37.83 -6.02
C GLU A 47 5.54 -37.38 -5.13
N GLU A 48 5.84 -36.91 -3.91
CA GLU A 48 4.83 -36.44 -2.97
C GLU A 48 4.46 -34.94 -3.18
N GLY A 49 5.32 -34.18 -3.84
CA GLY A 49 5.17 -32.71 -3.97
C GLY A 49 5.17 -32.00 -2.61
N LEU A 50 6.05 -32.42 -1.70
CA LEU A 50 6.14 -31.94 -0.33
C LEU A 50 7.60 -31.57 0.02
N LEU A 51 7.79 -30.54 0.82
CA LEU A 51 9.08 -30.14 1.40
C LEU A 51 9.35 -30.98 2.66
N TYR A 52 10.42 -31.80 2.65
CA TYR A 52 10.78 -32.63 3.80
C TYR A 52 12.29 -32.92 3.95
N ASP A 53 13.12 -32.58 2.96
CA ASP A 53 14.57 -32.77 3.00
C ASP A 53 15.35 -31.64 2.31
N GLU A 54 16.67 -31.68 2.48
CA GLU A 54 17.58 -30.65 1.93
C GLU A 54 17.63 -30.68 0.40
N ALA A 55 17.63 -31.85 -0.23
CA ALA A 55 17.70 -31.98 -1.68
C ALA A 55 16.46 -31.37 -2.33
N GLY A 56 15.27 -31.64 -1.78
CA GLY A 56 14.01 -31.01 -2.18
C GLY A 56 14.03 -29.50 -1.97
N ARG A 57 14.50 -29.01 -0.81
CA ARG A 57 14.60 -27.57 -0.51
C ARG A 57 15.43 -26.82 -1.56
N ILE A 58 16.60 -27.37 -1.94
CA ILE A 58 17.48 -26.72 -2.94
C ILE A 58 16.73 -26.58 -4.28
N LYS A 59 16.11 -27.63 -4.78
CA LYS A 59 15.35 -27.60 -6.03
C LYS A 59 14.16 -26.63 -5.97
N ILE A 60 13.46 -26.59 -4.83
CA ILE A 60 12.35 -25.67 -4.60
C ILE A 60 12.85 -24.22 -4.63
N ALA A 61 13.96 -23.92 -3.95
CA ALA A 61 14.54 -22.57 -3.93
C ALA A 61 14.94 -22.11 -5.34
N GLU A 62 15.60 -22.97 -6.14
CA GLU A 62 15.95 -22.69 -7.53
C GLU A 62 14.71 -22.40 -8.40
N LYS A 63 13.69 -23.25 -8.28
CA LYS A 63 12.42 -23.10 -8.99
C LYS A 63 11.75 -21.77 -8.65
N PHE A 64 11.59 -21.45 -7.37
CA PHE A 64 10.89 -20.25 -6.91
C PHE A 64 11.65 -18.96 -7.27
N LYS A 65 12.99 -18.97 -7.25
CA LYS A 65 13.81 -17.85 -7.76
C LYS A 65 13.63 -17.64 -9.27
N LYS A 66 13.61 -18.73 -10.05
CA LYS A 66 13.37 -18.68 -11.51
C LYS A 66 11.99 -18.12 -11.82
N GLU A 67 10.97 -18.55 -11.09
CA GLU A 67 9.58 -18.12 -11.25
C GLU A 67 9.31 -16.72 -10.66
N LYS A 68 10.27 -16.13 -9.92
CA LYS A 68 10.19 -14.80 -9.31
C LYS A 68 8.93 -14.65 -8.43
N ILE A 69 8.75 -15.55 -7.47
CA ILE A 69 7.64 -15.48 -6.53
C ILE A 69 7.70 -14.20 -5.68
N ASP A 70 6.55 -13.65 -5.33
CA ASP A 70 6.41 -12.46 -4.50
C ASP A 70 6.19 -12.78 -3.01
N GLY A 71 5.80 -14.02 -2.69
CA GLY A 71 5.58 -14.52 -1.33
C GLY A 71 5.74 -16.03 -1.25
N LEU A 72 5.94 -16.55 -0.05
CA LEU A 72 6.10 -17.98 0.24
C LEU A 72 4.97 -18.46 1.16
N PHE A 73 4.16 -19.39 0.72
CA PHE A 73 3.16 -20.07 1.54
C PHE A 73 3.68 -21.43 1.99
N LEU A 74 3.76 -21.65 3.30
CA LEU A 74 4.27 -22.84 3.98
C LEU A 74 3.14 -23.58 4.73
N PRO A 75 2.27 -24.34 4.04
CA PRO A 75 1.27 -25.16 4.71
C PRO A 75 1.91 -26.36 5.39
N HIS A 76 1.66 -26.52 6.67
CA HIS A 76 2.00 -27.73 7.43
C HIS A 76 0.94 -28.80 7.19
N CYS A 77 1.19 -29.70 6.25
CA CYS A 77 0.23 -30.77 5.92
C CYS A 77 0.22 -31.93 6.95
N ASN A 78 1.24 -31.97 7.80
CA ASN A 78 1.29 -32.63 9.10
C ASN A 78 2.22 -31.79 10.00
N PHE A 79 3.00 -32.36 10.93
CA PHE A 79 3.93 -31.61 11.79
C PHE A 79 4.90 -30.71 10.99
N GLY A 80 5.31 -31.13 9.78
CA GLY A 80 6.21 -30.38 8.92
C GLY A 80 7.68 -30.46 9.34
N THR A 81 8.56 -29.94 8.46
CA THR A 81 10.02 -29.93 8.62
C THR A 81 10.50 -28.51 8.93
N GLU A 82 10.54 -28.15 10.20
CA GLU A 82 10.82 -26.80 10.69
C GLU A 82 12.13 -26.17 10.17
N PHE A 83 13.20 -26.98 10.05
CA PHE A 83 14.52 -26.48 9.62
C PHE A 83 14.58 -26.24 8.12
N GLU A 84 13.97 -27.07 7.27
CA GLU A 84 13.96 -26.83 5.84
C GLU A 84 13.00 -25.69 5.44
N CYS A 85 11.87 -25.56 6.16
CA CYS A 85 10.99 -24.39 6.01
C CYS A 85 11.73 -23.07 6.32
N ALA A 86 12.47 -23.02 7.42
CA ALA A 86 13.20 -21.82 7.82
C ALA A 86 14.37 -21.49 6.89
N ARG A 87 15.12 -22.52 6.42
CA ARG A 87 16.18 -22.34 5.42
C ARG A 87 15.65 -21.83 4.09
N LEU A 88 14.56 -22.42 3.59
CA LEU A 88 13.90 -21.99 2.36
C LEU A 88 13.44 -20.53 2.47
N ALA A 89 12.74 -20.19 3.55
CA ALA A 89 12.25 -18.84 3.80
C ALA A 89 13.41 -17.82 3.88
N LYS A 90 14.51 -18.16 4.58
CA LYS A 90 15.70 -17.31 4.68
C LYS A 90 16.36 -17.07 3.33
N GLU A 91 16.44 -18.11 2.51
CA GLU A 91 17.09 -18.07 1.19
C GLU A 91 16.31 -17.24 0.17
N LEU A 92 14.97 -17.35 0.20
CA LEU A 92 14.10 -16.63 -0.76
C LEU A 92 13.91 -15.16 -0.38
N ASN A 93 13.95 -14.80 0.91
CA ASN A 93 13.80 -13.44 1.41
C ASN A 93 12.55 -12.70 0.89
N VAL A 94 11.44 -13.39 0.80
CA VAL A 94 10.10 -12.85 0.47
C VAL A 94 9.19 -12.95 1.68
N PRO A 95 8.03 -12.26 1.73
CA PRO A 95 7.01 -12.50 2.75
C PRO A 95 6.65 -13.98 2.88
N VAL A 96 6.45 -14.44 4.11
CA VAL A 96 6.18 -15.83 4.43
C VAL A 96 4.85 -15.97 5.15
N LEU A 97 3.96 -16.81 4.62
CA LEU A 97 2.72 -17.21 5.30
C LEU A 97 2.91 -18.60 5.91
N LEU A 98 2.79 -18.68 7.23
CA LEU A 98 2.81 -19.91 8.00
C LEU A 98 1.38 -20.30 8.38
N TRP A 99 0.94 -21.47 7.97
CA TRP A 99 -0.39 -22.01 8.26
C TRP A 99 -0.40 -23.52 8.26
N GLY A 100 -1.41 -24.13 8.86
CA GLY A 100 -1.71 -25.55 8.75
C GLY A 100 -3.17 -25.83 9.07
N PRO A 101 -3.77 -26.86 8.45
CA PRO A 101 -5.15 -27.22 8.66
C PRO A 101 -5.41 -27.72 10.09
N LEU A 102 -6.58 -27.39 10.62
CA LEU A 102 -7.03 -27.91 11.92
C LEU A 102 -7.04 -29.46 11.89
N ASP A 103 -6.45 -30.06 12.91
CA ASP A 103 -6.35 -31.50 13.03
C ASP A 103 -7.72 -32.13 13.35
N GLU A 104 -7.94 -33.35 12.85
CA GLU A 104 -9.10 -34.17 13.19
C GLU A 104 -8.97 -34.74 14.61
N ARG A 105 -10.09 -35.28 15.12
CA ARG A 105 -10.06 -36.01 16.37
C ARG A 105 -9.14 -37.24 16.25
N PRO A 106 -8.41 -37.60 17.35
CA PRO A 106 -7.76 -38.91 17.41
C PRO A 106 -8.76 -40.03 17.13
N ASP A 107 -8.28 -41.10 16.52
CA ASP A 107 -9.09 -42.31 16.29
C ASP A 107 -9.46 -43.00 17.62
N GLU A 108 -10.17 -44.13 17.54
CA GLU A 108 -10.61 -44.93 18.70
C GLU A 108 -9.43 -45.47 19.55
N ASN A 109 -8.23 -45.56 18.97
CA ASN A 109 -6.98 -45.96 19.63
C ASN A 109 -6.15 -44.78 20.11
N GLY A 110 -6.62 -43.54 19.97
CA GLY A 110 -5.91 -42.32 20.31
C GLY A 110 -4.82 -41.90 19.32
N VAL A 111 -4.83 -42.46 18.10
CA VAL A 111 -3.83 -42.13 17.06
C VAL A 111 -4.14 -40.79 16.44
N ARG A 112 -3.15 -39.90 16.39
CA ARG A 112 -3.18 -38.62 15.69
C ARG A 112 -2.37 -38.73 14.41
N LEU A 113 -2.92 -38.26 13.30
CA LEU A 113 -2.29 -38.41 11.98
C LEU A 113 -1.29 -37.30 11.65
N ARG A 114 -1.50 -36.10 12.18
CA ARG A 114 -0.80 -34.91 11.66
C ARG A 114 -0.07 -34.07 12.72
N ASP A 115 -0.68 -33.77 13.87
CA ASP A 115 -0.16 -32.85 14.89
C ASP A 115 0.29 -31.51 14.32
N THR A 116 -0.52 -30.95 13.43
CA THR A 116 -0.21 -29.73 12.62
C THR A 116 0.07 -28.52 13.50
N GLN A 117 -0.76 -28.28 14.52
CA GLN A 117 -0.60 -27.14 15.43
C GLN A 117 0.76 -27.18 16.15
N CYS A 118 1.19 -28.35 16.60
CA CYS A 118 2.48 -28.53 17.23
C CYS A 118 3.64 -28.17 16.28
N GLY A 119 3.53 -28.60 15.03
CA GLY A 119 4.49 -28.26 13.98
C GLY A 119 4.56 -26.76 13.65
N LEU A 120 3.43 -26.08 13.67
CA LEU A 120 3.39 -24.61 13.51
C LEU A 120 4.15 -23.88 14.61
N PHE A 121 3.97 -24.31 15.87
CA PHE A 121 4.70 -23.73 17.01
C PHE A 121 6.21 -23.97 16.91
N ALA A 122 6.61 -25.17 16.50
CA ALA A 122 8.01 -25.51 16.28
C ALA A 122 8.63 -24.67 15.15
N THR A 123 7.99 -24.62 14.00
CA THR A 123 8.46 -23.85 12.84
C THR A 123 8.50 -22.35 13.13
N GLY A 124 7.49 -21.80 13.78
CA GLY A 124 7.49 -20.40 14.21
C GLY A 124 8.70 -20.05 15.09
N LYS A 125 9.09 -20.96 16.00
CA LYS A 125 10.31 -20.80 16.84
C LYS A 125 11.58 -20.77 15.99
N VAL A 126 11.68 -21.64 14.97
CA VAL A 126 12.87 -21.73 14.11
C VAL A 126 12.96 -20.54 13.16
N LEU A 127 11.86 -20.08 12.55
CA LEU A 127 11.82 -18.86 11.75
C LEU A 127 12.35 -17.65 12.55
N ARG A 128 11.94 -17.51 13.83
CA ARG A 128 12.47 -16.46 14.71
C ARG A 128 13.97 -16.59 14.98
N ARG A 129 14.49 -17.80 15.15
CA ARG A 129 15.95 -18.03 15.31
C ARG A 129 16.73 -17.60 14.06
N PHE A 130 16.16 -17.80 12.88
CA PHE A 130 16.73 -17.37 11.61
C PHE A 130 16.51 -15.87 11.33
N ARG A 131 15.79 -15.15 12.21
CA ARG A 131 15.38 -13.74 12.03
C ARG A 131 14.62 -13.55 10.71
N VAL A 132 13.76 -14.50 10.36
CA VAL A 132 12.86 -14.42 9.21
C VAL A 132 11.52 -13.90 9.72
N PRO A 133 11.06 -12.73 9.26
CA PRO A 133 9.70 -12.29 9.54
C PRO A 133 8.71 -13.21 8.84
N PHE A 134 7.57 -13.46 9.47
CA PHE A 134 6.50 -14.29 8.89
C PHE A 134 5.14 -13.83 9.38
N THR A 135 4.14 -14.03 8.55
CA THR A 135 2.73 -13.89 8.86
C THR A 135 2.20 -15.24 9.34
N TYR A 136 1.54 -15.26 10.48
CA TYR A 136 0.88 -16.45 11.01
C TYR A 136 -0.63 -16.34 10.79
N MET A 137 -1.20 -17.26 10.04
CA MET A 137 -2.64 -17.47 9.99
C MET A 137 -3.02 -18.57 10.99
N THR A 138 -4.05 -18.31 11.79
CA THR A 138 -4.48 -19.25 12.81
C THR A 138 -4.77 -20.65 12.22
N ASN A 139 -4.50 -21.68 13.02
CA ASN A 139 -4.80 -23.06 12.64
C ASN A 139 -6.32 -23.22 12.48
N CYS A 140 -6.80 -23.41 11.25
CA CYS A 140 -8.20 -23.41 10.86
C CYS A 140 -8.49 -24.38 9.71
N ARG A 141 -9.76 -24.61 9.41
CA ARG A 141 -10.14 -25.41 8.24
C ARG A 141 -10.05 -24.60 6.95
N LEU A 142 -9.85 -25.29 5.81
CA LEU A 142 -9.80 -24.67 4.47
C LEU A 142 -11.05 -23.87 4.10
N ASN A 143 -12.22 -24.25 4.63
CA ASN A 143 -13.49 -23.58 4.35
C ASN A 143 -13.87 -22.53 5.42
N ASP A 144 -13.04 -22.31 6.43
CA ASP A 144 -13.31 -21.29 7.42
C ASP A 144 -13.07 -19.89 6.82
N PRO A 145 -13.91 -18.89 7.11
CA PRO A 145 -13.75 -17.53 6.54
C PRO A 145 -12.37 -16.90 6.82
N VAL A 146 -11.74 -17.26 7.94
CA VAL A 146 -10.42 -16.77 8.31
C VAL A 146 -9.32 -17.25 7.34
N PHE A 147 -9.48 -18.44 6.71
CA PHE A 147 -8.53 -18.94 5.72
C PHE A 147 -8.52 -18.04 4.46
N GLU A 148 -9.70 -17.77 3.90
CA GLU A 148 -9.82 -16.91 2.71
C GLU A 148 -9.35 -15.48 3.01
N ARG A 149 -9.80 -14.90 4.12
CA ARG A 149 -9.36 -13.56 4.54
C ARG A 149 -7.85 -13.50 4.73
N GLY A 150 -7.25 -14.43 5.48
CA GLY A 150 -5.82 -14.47 5.74
C GLY A 150 -4.97 -14.62 4.47
N LEU A 151 -5.46 -15.36 3.47
CA LEU A 151 -4.81 -15.44 2.15
C LEU A 151 -4.89 -14.09 1.41
N ARG A 152 -6.06 -13.46 1.36
CA ARG A 152 -6.24 -12.15 0.70
C ARG A 152 -5.36 -11.08 1.35
N ASP A 153 -5.34 -11.01 2.67
CA ASP A 153 -4.48 -10.09 3.41
C ASP A 153 -3.00 -10.37 3.13
N PHE A 154 -2.59 -11.64 3.09
CA PHE A 154 -1.22 -11.99 2.75
C PHE A 154 -0.84 -11.60 1.31
N MET A 155 -1.73 -11.77 0.34
CA MET A 155 -1.51 -11.29 -1.03
C MET A 155 -1.32 -9.77 -1.06
N ALA A 156 -2.11 -9.03 -0.27
CA ALA A 156 -1.96 -7.58 -0.12
C ALA A 156 -0.62 -7.21 0.54
N VAL A 157 -0.21 -7.92 1.59
CA VAL A 157 1.12 -7.75 2.21
C VAL A 157 2.24 -7.98 1.18
N CYS A 158 2.15 -9.03 0.36
CA CYS A 158 3.12 -9.29 -0.70
C CYS A 158 3.18 -8.14 -1.70
N ASN A 159 2.02 -7.57 -2.09
CA ASN A 159 1.96 -6.43 -3.01
C ASN A 159 2.58 -5.16 -2.40
N VAL A 160 2.31 -4.86 -1.15
CA VAL A 160 2.94 -3.72 -0.43
C VAL A 160 4.46 -3.87 -0.40
N VAL A 161 4.96 -5.05 -0.01
CA VAL A 161 6.42 -5.30 0.08
C VAL A 161 7.09 -5.26 -1.29
N LYS A 162 6.44 -5.81 -2.33
CA LYS A 162 6.91 -5.74 -3.73
C LYS A 162 7.00 -4.29 -4.23
N THR A 163 5.96 -3.49 -3.94
CA THR A 163 5.92 -2.06 -4.29
C THR A 163 7.03 -1.30 -3.58
N PHE A 164 7.17 -1.50 -2.27
CA PHE A 164 8.17 -0.80 -1.46
C PHE A 164 9.61 -1.06 -1.92
N ARG A 165 9.97 -2.30 -2.24
CA ARG A 165 11.34 -2.71 -2.62
C ARG A 165 11.80 -2.21 -4.00
N ASN A 166 10.90 -1.73 -4.84
CA ASN A 166 11.20 -1.33 -6.23
C ASN A 166 10.69 0.07 -6.54
N MET A 167 10.54 0.91 -5.53
CA MET A 167 9.90 2.21 -5.66
C MET A 167 10.82 3.23 -6.34
N ARG A 168 10.25 3.94 -7.32
CA ARG A 168 10.87 5.09 -8.00
C ARG A 168 9.89 6.25 -7.99
N ILE A 169 10.34 7.41 -7.52
CA ILE A 169 9.53 8.60 -7.38
C ILE A 169 10.15 9.73 -8.19
N LEU A 170 9.35 10.35 -9.06
CA LEU A 170 9.76 11.54 -9.79
C LEU A 170 9.65 12.75 -8.85
N GLN A 171 10.76 13.41 -8.59
CA GLN A 171 10.77 14.69 -7.88
C GLN A 171 10.77 15.83 -8.90
N ILE A 172 9.67 16.58 -8.96
CA ILE A 172 9.52 17.68 -9.90
C ILE A 172 9.91 18.99 -9.20
N SER A 173 11.09 19.48 -9.52
CA SER A 173 11.73 20.66 -8.94
C SER A 173 12.13 20.47 -7.46
N THR A 174 12.38 21.54 -6.76
CA THR A 174 12.84 21.56 -5.39
C THR A 174 11.66 21.63 -4.41
N ARG A 175 11.89 21.25 -3.17
CA ARG A 175 10.97 21.52 -2.07
C ARG A 175 10.71 23.04 -1.99
N PRO A 176 9.46 23.47 -1.71
CA PRO A 176 9.21 24.88 -1.40
C PRO A 176 10.09 25.33 -0.23
N TYR A 177 10.63 26.55 -0.31
CA TYR A 177 11.64 27.03 0.62
C TYR A 177 11.23 26.93 2.11
N GLU A 178 9.96 27.23 2.42
CA GLU A 178 9.44 27.28 3.78
C GLU A 178 9.03 25.92 4.36
N PHE A 179 8.89 24.87 3.52
CA PHE A 179 8.45 23.53 3.94
C PHE A 179 9.62 22.65 4.43
N TRP A 180 10.17 22.98 5.57
CA TRP A 180 11.25 22.20 6.18
C TRP A 180 10.78 20.84 6.70
N SER A 181 9.52 20.73 7.06
CA SER A 181 8.90 19.48 7.53
C SER A 181 8.82 18.39 6.47
N THR A 182 8.86 18.72 5.16
CA THR A 182 8.86 17.75 4.07
C THR A 182 10.26 17.32 3.61
N MET A 183 11.32 17.74 4.32
CA MET A 183 12.67 17.26 4.02
C MET A 183 12.76 15.75 4.23
N CYS A 184 13.32 15.05 3.25
CA CYS A 184 13.64 13.63 3.36
C CYS A 184 15.15 13.39 3.24
N ASN A 185 15.64 12.29 3.76
CA ASN A 185 17.02 11.86 3.57
C ASN A 185 17.07 10.89 2.37
N GLU A 186 17.31 11.44 1.17
CA GLU A 186 17.37 10.67 -0.06
C GLU A 186 18.42 9.54 0.01
N GLY A 187 19.57 9.81 0.65
CA GLY A 187 20.61 8.80 0.83
C GLY A 187 20.14 7.62 1.66
N GLU A 188 19.45 7.87 2.78
CA GLU A 188 18.89 6.80 3.61
C GLU A 188 17.78 6.01 2.90
N LEU A 189 16.90 6.69 2.17
CA LEU A 189 15.86 6.02 1.37
C LEU A 189 16.46 5.05 0.36
N LEU A 190 17.54 5.45 -0.32
CA LEU A 190 18.24 4.59 -1.25
C LEU A 190 18.98 3.44 -0.55
N GLU A 191 19.78 3.75 0.46
CA GLU A 191 20.69 2.78 1.11
C GLU A 191 19.93 1.72 1.93
N LYS A 192 18.87 2.14 2.63
CA LYS A 192 18.08 1.24 3.50
C LYS A 192 17.02 0.47 2.74
N PHE A 193 16.33 1.13 1.80
CA PHE A 193 15.09 0.62 1.22
C PHE A 193 15.18 0.42 -0.30
N ASN A 194 16.28 0.88 -0.94
CA ASN A 194 16.42 0.90 -2.39
C ASN A 194 15.31 1.74 -3.09
N ILE A 195 14.80 2.76 -2.40
CA ILE A 195 13.85 3.73 -2.97
C ILE A 195 14.64 4.76 -3.75
N GLN A 196 14.33 4.92 -5.04
CA GLN A 196 15.07 5.80 -5.94
C GLN A 196 14.27 7.07 -6.21
N LEU A 197 14.90 8.22 -5.98
CA LEU A 197 14.37 9.51 -6.41
C LEU A 197 14.97 9.89 -7.77
N THR A 198 14.13 10.49 -8.60
CA THR A 198 14.55 11.02 -9.92
C THR A 198 14.21 12.51 -9.95
N PRO A 199 15.14 13.41 -9.54
CA PRO A 199 14.89 14.84 -9.55
C PRO A 199 14.98 15.39 -10.97
N ILE A 200 14.00 16.22 -11.35
CA ILE A 200 14.00 17.00 -12.59
C ILE A 200 13.80 18.50 -12.29
N PRO A 201 14.39 19.42 -13.07
CA PRO A 201 14.15 20.84 -12.90
C PRO A 201 12.79 21.24 -13.49
N MET A 202 12.19 22.32 -12.99
CA MET A 202 10.91 22.85 -13.46
C MET A 202 10.88 23.16 -14.97
N PRO A 203 11.94 23.68 -15.61
CA PRO A 203 11.96 23.88 -17.07
C PRO A 203 11.69 22.62 -17.88
N GLU A 204 12.09 21.44 -17.41
CA GLU A 204 11.81 20.19 -18.12
C GLU A 204 10.30 19.88 -18.14
N LEU A 205 9.58 20.17 -17.05
CA LEU A 205 8.13 20.04 -16.99
C LEU A 205 7.45 21.05 -17.91
N THR A 206 7.86 22.33 -17.87
CA THR A 206 7.23 23.38 -18.70
C THR A 206 7.50 23.19 -20.18
N ASP A 207 8.65 22.63 -20.56
CA ASP A 207 8.94 22.30 -21.96
C ASP A 207 8.14 21.08 -22.46
N GLU A 208 7.99 20.05 -21.64
CA GLU A 208 7.11 18.92 -21.97
C GLU A 208 5.64 19.38 -22.06
N MET A 209 5.22 20.33 -21.21
CA MET A 209 3.89 20.93 -21.29
C MET A 209 3.64 21.69 -22.59
N LYS A 210 4.63 22.49 -23.07
CA LYS A 210 4.57 23.17 -24.39
C LYS A 210 4.44 22.14 -25.52
N LYS A 211 5.20 21.06 -25.45
CA LYS A 211 5.15 19.96 -26.43
C LYS A 211 3.77 19.27 -26.42
N ALA A 212 3.25 18.91 -25.26
CA ALA A 212 1.92 18.32 -25.13
C ALA A 212 0.81 19.21 -25.74
N LYS A 213 0.90 20.53 -25.53
CA LYS A 213 -0.01 21.50 -26.15
C LYS A 213 0.12 21.56 -27.67
N ALA A 214 1.34 21.55 -28.20
CA ALA A 214 1.57 21.58 -29.65
C ALA A 214 1.05 20.31 -30.34
N GLU A 215 1.15 19.16 -29.71
CA GLU A 215 0.60 17.89 -30.20
C GLU A 215 -0.92 17.84 -30.08
N GLY A 216 -1.49 18.39 -29.03
CA GLY A 216 -2.91 18.67 -28.79
C GLY A 216 -3.82 17.47 -28.52
N THR A 217 -3.55 16.29 -29.07
CA THR A 217 -4.48 15.14 -29.05
C THR A 217 -4.79 14.65 -27.63
N GLU A 218 -3.78 14.40 -26.79
CA GLU A 218 -3.98 13.93 -25.42
C GLU A 218 -4.54 15.03 -24.52
N VAL A 219 -4.14 16.27 -24.75
CA VAL A 219 -4.71 17.45 -24.06
C VAL A 219 -6.20 17.57 -24.30
N ALA A 220 -6.65 17.42 -25.55
CA ALA A 220 -8.08 17.48 -25.91
C ALA A 220 -8.90 16.38 -25.20
N LYS A 221 -8.38 15.16 -25.09
CA LYS A 221 -9.03 14.06 -24.35
C LYS A 221 -9.20 14.40 -22.88
N VAL A 222 -8.18 14.99 -22.25
CA VAL A 222 -8.25 15.40 -20.86
C VAL A 222 -9.26 16.52 -20.66
N VAL A 223 -9.31 17.51 -21.57
CA VAL A 223 -10.32 18.57 -21.54
C VAL A 223 -11.74 18.00 -21.64
N GLU A 224 -11.97 17.06 -22.56
CA GLU A 224 -13.26 16.38 -22.72
C GLU A 224 -13.64 15.61 -21.47
N TYR A 225 -12.70 14.85 -20.88
CA TYR A 225 -12.89 14.14 -19.63
C TYR A 225 -13.29 15.08 -18.48
N CYS A 226 -12.58 16.20 -18.31
CA CYS A 226 -12.91 17.21 -17.31
C CYS A 226 -14.33 17.75 -17.48
N ARG A 227 -14.72 18.12 -18.72
CA ARG A 227 -16.07 18.63 -19.01
C ARG A 227 -17.17 17.59 -18.76
N ALA A 228 -16.87 16.31 -18.96
CA ALA A 228 -17.82 15.22 -18.73
C ALA A 228 -18.02 14.90 -17.24
N ASN A 229 -17.01 15.13 -16.39
CA ASN A 229 -17.00 14.65 -15.01
C ASN A 229 -16.96 15.75 -13.93
N MET A 230 -16.81 17.02 -14.32
CA MET A 230 -16.69 18.14 -13.38
C MET A 230 -17.49 19.36 -13.86
N GLU A 231 -17.91 20.20 -12.91
CA GLU A 231 -18.37 21.56 -13.19
C GLU A 231 -17.15 22.46 -13.45
N ILE A 232 -17.05 23.04 -14.66
CA ILE A 232 -15.91 23.87 -15.06
C ILE A 232 -16.18 25.32 -14.70
N CYS A 233 -15.47 25.84 -13.69
CA CYS A 233 -15.59 27.22 -13.21
C CYS A 233 -14.36 28.08 -13.58
N VAL A 234 -13.55 27.64 -14.53
CA VAL A 234 -12.37 28.32 -15.05
C VAL A 234 -12.50 28.58 -16.55
N LYS A 235 -11.64 29.42 -17.12
CA LYS A 235 -11.66 29.71 -18.55
C LYS A 235 -11.12 28.54 -19.40
N ASP A 236 -11.48 28.48 -20.67
CA ASP A 236 -11.08 27.42 -21.59
C ASP A 236 -9.57 27.27 -21.73
N ASN A 237 -8.82 28.38 -21.78
CA ASN A 237 -7.38 28.36 -21.85
C ASN A 237 -6.72 27.92 -20.52
N GLU A 238 -7.37 28.16 -19.37
CA GLU A 238 -6.93 27.70 -18.06
C GLU A 238 -7.16 26.19 -17.92
N LEU A 239 -8.33 25.69 -18.37
CA LEU A 239 -8.61 24.25 -18.45
C LEU A 239 -7.60 23.54 -19.36
N GLU A 240 -7.28 24.12 -20.51
CA GLU A 240 -6.27 23.57 -21.43
C GLU A 240 -4.88 23.51 -20.77
N ASN A 241 -4.50 24.52 -19.97
CA ASN A 241 -3.27 24.53 -19.21
C ASN A 241 -3.24 23.39 -18.17
N VAL A 242 -4.33 23.18 -17.44
CA VAL A 242 -4.46 22.06 -16.48
C VAL A 242 -4.30 20.72 -17.18
N ALA A 243 -4.98 20.54 -18.32
CA ALA A 243 -4.90 19.32 -19.12
C ALA A 243 -3.49 19.07 -19.66
N ALA A 244 -2.84 20.11 -20.18
CA ALA A 244 -1.44 20.02 -20.66
C ALA A 244 -0.46 19.69 -19.54
N LEU A 245 -0.63 20.26 -18.35
CA LEU A 245 0.19 19.95 -17.20
C LEU A 245 0.03 18.47 -16.77
N LYS A 246 -1.21 17.98 -16.72
CA LYS A 246 -1.50 16.55 -16.44
C LYS A 246 -0.80 15.62 -17.44
N VAL A 247 -0.90 15.91 -18.73
CA VAL A 247 -0.27 15.12 -19.79
C VAL A 247 1.24 15.15 -19.66
N ALA A 248 1.83 16.34 -19.45
CA ALA A 248 3.27 16.49 -19.29
C ALA A 248 3.83 15.71 -18.09
N MET A 249 3.18 15.80 -16.93
CA MET A 249 3.59 15.03 -15.74
C MET A 249 3.49 13.51 -16.01
N GLY A 250 2.39 13.04 -16.61
CA GLY A 250 2.22 11.63 -16.96
C GLY A 250 3.31 11.12 -17.91
N ASN A 251 3.67 11.92 -18.94
CA ASN A 251 4.75 11.61 -19.88
C ASN A 251 6.10 11.50 -19.17
N LEU A 252 6.42 12.43 -18.26
CA LEU A 252 7.68 12.43 -17.52
C LEU A 252 7.76 11.27 -16.53
N ILE A 253 6.69 10.97 -15.80
CA ILE A 253 6.61 9.82 -14.90
C ILE A 253 6.91 8.53 -15.69
N LYS A 254 6.26 8.37 -16.84
CA LYS A 254 6.49 7.22 -17.73
C LYS A 254 7.90 7.21 -18.33
N LYS A 255 8.43 8.35 -18.80
CA LYS A 255 9.77 8.49 -19.36
C LYS A 255 10.85 8.03 -18.41
N TYR A 256 10.70 8.36 -17.12
CA TYR A 256 11.67 7.99 -16.07
C TYR A 256 11.37 6.68 -15.36
N GLY A 257 10.29 5.98 -15.72
CA GLY A 257 9.89 4.70 -15.13
C GLY A 257 9.56 4.82 -13.65
N CYS A 258 8.98 5.96 -13.24
CA CYS A 258 8.52 6.21 -11.88
C CYS A 258 7.09 5.72 -11.68
N GLN A 259 6.71 5.41 -10.43
CA GLN A 259 5.36 4.99 -10.07
C GLN A 259 4.54 6.13 -9.47
N ALA A 260 5.20 7.15 -8.95
CA ALA A 260 4.58 8.33 -8.33
C ALA A 260 5.41 9.57 -8.59
N ALA A 261 4.89 10.73 -8.27
CA ALA A 261 5.62 11.98 -8.30
C ALA A 261 5.34 12.84 -7.06
N ALA A 262 6.29 13.74 -6.75
CA ALA A 262 6.13 14.80 -5.77
C ALA A 262 6.54 16.12 -6.44
N ILE A 263 5.66 17.12 -6.39
CA ILE A 263 5.83 18.35 -7.17
C ILE A 263 5.94 19.59 -6.28
N GLN A 264 6.83 20.51 -6.66
CA GLN A 264 6.85 21.86 -6.12
C GLN A 264 5.61 22.62 -6.62
N CYS A 265 4.59 22.75 -5.76
CA CYS A 265 3.32 23.37 -6.12
C CYS A 265 3.24 24.87 -5.79
N TRP A 266 4.14 25.39 -4.94
CA TRP A 266 4.11 26.77 -4.47
C TRP A 266 5.02 27.68 -5.29
N ASN A 267 4.39 28.78 -5.77
CA ASN A 267 4.91 29.99 -6.40
C ASN A 267 5.51 29.86 -7.80
N GLN A 268 6.25 28.80 -8.14
CA GLN A 268 6.93 28.75 -9.43
C GLN A 268 5.97 28.49 -10.59
N LEU A 269 5.11 27.47 -10.49
CA LEU A 269 4.13 27.16 -11.55
C LEU A 269 3.13 28.32 -11.77
N GLN A 270 2.69 28.95 -10.71
CA GLN A 270 1.77 30.10 -10.79
C GLN A 270 2.41 31.26 -11.56
N SER A 271 3.69 31.56 -11.30
CA SER A 271 4.39 32.64 -12.00
C SER A 271 4.74 32.30 -13.45
N GLU A 272 5.02 31.02 -13.76
CA GLU A 272 5.47 30.62 -15.10
C GLU A 272 4.31 30.28 -16.05
N ILE A 273 3.26 29.62 -15.56
CA ILE A 273 2.16 29.11 -16.39
C ILE A 273 0.76 29.57 -15.92
N GLY A 274 0.66 30.30 -14.83
CA GLY A 274 -0.57 30.92 -14.36
C GLY A 274 -1.62 29.97 -13.80
N ILE A 275 -1.26 28.73 -13.42
CA ILE A 275 -2.16 27.75 -12.81
C ILE A 275 -1.56 27.06 -11.58
N MET A 276 -2.43 26.49 -10.73
CA MET A 276 -2.07 25.55 -9.69
C MET A 276 -1.99 24.13 -10.25
N PRO A 277 -1.15 23.24 -9.72
CA PRO A 277 -1.05 21.86 -10.20
C PRO A 277 -2.14 20.94 -9.63
N CYS A 278 -2.91 21.38 -8.65
CA CYS A 278 -3.79 20.53 -7.83
C CYS A 278 -4.76 19.68 -8.67
N ALA A 279 -5.43 20.27 -9.66
CA ALA A 279 -6.35 19.56 -10.54
C ALA A 279 -5.62 18.56 -11.46
N ALA A 280 -4.41 18.90 -11.93
CA ALA A 280 -3.60 17.98 -12.72
C ALA A 280 -3.12 16.78 -11.85
N ASN A 281 -2.75 17.05 -10.59
CA ASN A 281 -2.44 16.00 -9.61
C ASN A 281 -3.66 15.09 -9.37
N ALA A 282 -4.85 15.68 -9.17
CA ALA A 282 -6.10 14.94 -8.96
C ALA A 282 -6.41 13.97 -10.11
N LEU A 283 -6.22 14.42 -11.35
CA LEU A 283 -6.44 13.61 -12.56
C LEU A 283 -5.44 12.44 -12.67
N LEU A 284 -4.19 12.63 -12.26
CA LEU A 284 -3.20 11.54 -12.21
C LEU A 284 -3.50 10.58 -11.05
N ASN A 285 -3.87 11.10 -9.89
CA ASN A 285 -4.30 10.30 -8.75
C ASN A 285 -5.53 9.44 -9.11
N GLU A 286 -6.48 9.97 -9.90
CA GLU A 286 -7.62 9.22 -10.43
C GLU A 286 -7.19 8.03 -11.32
N GLU A 287 -6.12 8.19 -12.08
CA GLU A 287 -5.53 7.11 -12.91
C GLU A 287 -4.67 6.12 -12.12
N GLY A 288 -4.52 6.30 -10.79
CA GLY A 288 -3.67 5.45 -9.93
C GLY A 288 -2.17 5.75 -10.09
N ILE A 289 -1.86 6.99 -10.42
CA ILE A 289 -0.49 7.51 -10.44
C ILE A 289 -0.41 8.59 -9.36
N PRO A 290 -0.01 8.25 -8.12
CA PRO A 290 0.03 9.21 -7.03
C PRO A 290 0.96 10.40 -7.33
N VAL A 291 0.39 11.61 -7.23
CA VAL A 291 1.13 12.86 -7.31
C VAL A 291 0.80 13.70 -6.09
N VAL A 292 1.80 13.99 -5.28
CA VAL A 292 1.66 14.73 -4.02
C VAL A 292 2.25 16.14 -4.13
N CYS A 293 1.73 17.04 -3.30
CA CYS A 293 2.14 18.43 -3.22
C CYS A 293 3.40 18.63 -2.38
N GLU A 294 3.94 19.87 -2.35
CA GLU A 294 5.05 20.36 -1.54
C GLU A 294 6.34 19.51 -1.64
N THR A 295 6.49 18.73 -2.71
CA THR A 295 7.63 17.79 -2.91
C THR A 295 7.77 16.82 -1.72
N ASP A 296 6.64 16.39 -1.14
CA ASP A 296 6.61 15.46 -0.01
C ASP A 296 6.86 14.01 -0.46
N ILE A 297 8.12 13.62 -0.48
CA ILE A 297 8.54 12.27 -0.90
C ILE A 297 7.94 11.20 0.01
N HIS A 298 7.89 11.42 1.33
CA HIS A 298 7.30 10.46 2.26
C HIS A 298 5.78 10.30 2.04
N GLY A 299 5.09 11.38 1.64
CA GLY A 299 3.70 11.34 1.21
C GLY A 299 3.50 10.49 -0.05
N ALA A 300 4.38 10.61 -1.05
CA ALA A 300 4.33 9.80 -2.25
C ALA A 300 4.58 8.30 -1.97
N ILE A 301 5.55 7.99 -1.08
CA ILE A 301 5.77 6.63 -0.59
C ILE A 301 4.50 6.09 0.08
N THR A 302 3.90 6.88 0.98
CA THR A 302 2.68 6.49 1.69
C THR A 302 1.54 6.18 0.73
N ALA A 303 1.30 7.05 -0.27
CA ALA A 303 0.24 6.87 -1.26
C ALA A 303 0.39 5.54 -2.04
N LEU A 304 1.60 5.23 -2.50
CA LEU A 304 1.88 3.95 -3.17
C LEU A 304 1.62 2.75 -2.26
N LEU A 305 1.97 2.83 -0.97
CA LEU A 305 1.78 1.72 -0.02
C LEU A 305 0.32 1.46 0.32
N VAL A 306 -0.49 2.51 0.53
CA VAL A 306 -1.91 2.34 0.85
C VAL A 306 -2.70 1.83 -0.36
N GLU A 307 -2.37 2.26 -1.58
CA GLU A 307 -2.98 1.73 -2.80
C GLU A 307 -2.55 0.27 -3.05
N ALA A 308 -1.28 -0.05 -2.82
CA ALA A 308 -0.81 -1.43 -2.90
C ALA A 308 -1.52 -2.36 -1.90
N ALA A 309 -1.85 -1.87 -0.72
CA ALA A 309 -2.58 -2.62 0.31
C ALA A 309 -4.05 -2.86 -0.04
N ALA A 310 -4.64 -2.04 -0.87
CA ALA A 310 -6.04 -2.18 -1.26
C ALA A 310 -6.30 -3.35 -2.23
N LEU A 311 -5.33 -3.75 -3.06
CA LEU A 311 -5.42 -4.78 -4.10
C LEU A 311 -6.49 -4.56 -5.20
N ASP A 312 -7.15 -3.44 -5.19
CA ASP A 312 -8.16 -3.05 -6.18
C ASP A 312 -7.91 -1.62 -6.68
N ASP A 313 -8.87 -1.05 -7.38
CA ASP A 313 -8.77 0.28 -7.97
C ASP A 313 -9.21 1.40 -7.01
N THR A 314 -9.25 1.15 -5.69
CA THR A 314 -9.53 2.20 -4.70
C THR A 314 -8.37 3.17 -4.65
N ARG A 315 -8.66 4.46 -4.85
CA ARG A 315 -7.67 5.53 -4.92
C ARG A 315 -7.41 6.13 -3.54
N SER A 316 -6.15 6.47 -3.31
CA SER A 316 -5.73 7.25 -2.14
C SER A 316 -5.92 8.75 -2.35
N PHE A 317 -5.93 9.50 -1.27
CA PHE A 317 -5.96 10.95 -1.29
C PHE A 317 -4.96 11.52 -0.29
N PHE A 318 -4.21 12.54 -0.71
CA PHE A 318 -3.20 13.23 0.10
C PHE A 318 -3.82 14.42 0.82
N ALA A 319 -3.70 14.50 2.14
CA ALA A 319 -4.40 15.46 2.99
C ALA A 319 -3.53 16.06 4.08
N ASP A 320 -3.95 17.25 4.56
CA ASP A 320 -3.49 17.84 5.81
C ASP A 320 -4.46 17.49 6.94
N TRP A 321 -3.92 17.25 8.14
CA TRP A 321 -4.64 17.43 9.40
C TRP A 321 -4.73 18.93 9.65
N THR A 322 -5.93 19.53 9.57
CA THR A 322 -6.06 20.98 9.40
C THR A 322 -6.57 21.69 10.64
N ILE A 323 -7.80 21.40 11.07
CA ILE A 323 -8.44 22.04 12.22
C ILE A 323 -9.39 21.06 12.91
N ARG A 324 -9.61 21.30 14.20
CA ARG A 324 -10.60 20.57 15.00
C ARG A 324 -12.02 20.86 14.53
N HIS A 325 -12.88 19.82 14.59
CA HIS A 325 -14.31 20.00 14.31
C HIS A 325 -14.96 20.91 15.36
N PRO A 326 -15.78 21.89 14.95
CA PRO A 326 -16.37 22.83 15.92
C PRO A 326 -17.32 22.20 16.93
N ASP A 327 -18.00 21.09 16.56
CA ASP A 327 -19.07 20.49 17.36
C ASP A 327 -18.78 19.04 17.79
N ILE A 328 -17.75 18.39 17.24
CA ILE A 328 -17.40 16.99 17.54
C ILE A 328 -16.04 16.97 18.24
N GLU A 329 -15.99 16.51 19.51
CA GLU A 329 -14.77 16.54 20.33
C GLU A 329 -13.59 15.80 19.69
N ASN A 330 -13.81 14.63 19.11
CA ASN A 330 -12.79 13.83 18.41
C ASN A 330 -12.79 14.04 16.89
N GLY A 331 -13.38 15.15 16.43
CA GLY A 331 -13.49 15.49 15.03
C GLY A 331 -12.32 16.34 14.51
N GLU A 332 -11.93 16.11 13.27
CA GLU A 332 -10.83 16.79 12.59
C GLU A 332 -11.18 17.02 11.11
N LEU A 333 -10.64 18.09 10.52
CA LEU A 333 -10.75 18.32 9.08
C LEU A 333 -9.52 17.78 8.36
N LEU A 334 -9.73 16.83 7.48
CA LEU A 334 -8.79 16.48 6.43
C LEU A 334 -9.04 17.40 5.23
N GLN A 335 -8.02 18.10 4.75
CA GLN A 335 -8.20 19.04 3.65
C GLN A 335 -6.91 19.17 2.84
N HIS A 336 -7.03 19.50 1.56
CA HIS A 336 -5.92 20.00 0.75
C HIS A 336 -6.43 20.95 -0.34
N CYS A 337 -5.49 21.63 -1.01
CA CYS A 337 -5.81 22.63 -2.06
C CYS A 337 -6.54 22.06 -3.30
N GLY A 338 -6.87 20.77 -3.38
CA GLY A 338 -7.65 20.18 -4.47
C GLY A 338 -7.00 19.06 -5.28
N PRO A 339 -6.05 18.27 -4.72
CA PRO A 339 -5.37 17.20 -5.49
C PRO A 339 -6.05 15.83 -5.37
N TRP A 340 -7.20 15.70 -4.68
CA TRP A 340 -7.81 14.40 -4.46
C TRP A 340 -8.47 13.85 -5.72
N PRO A 341 -8.44 12.52 -5.93
CA PRO A 341 -9.11 11.88 -7.05
C PRO A 341 -10.59 12.27 -7.13
N ILE A 342 -11.12 12.46 -8.32
CA ILE A 342 -12.53 12.88 -8.50
C ILE A 342 -13.50 11.77 -8.07
N SER A 343 -13.09 10.50 -8.16
CA SER A 343 -13.89 9.34 -7.73
C SER A 343 -14.16 9.29 -6.23
N VAL A 344 -13.38 9.99 -5.41
CA VAL A 344 -13.65 10.06 -3.97
C VAL A 344 -14.69 11.11 -3.61
N ALA A 345 -15.04 12.01 -4.54
CA ALA A 345 -16.01 13.08 -4.31
C ALA A 345 -17.42 12.53 -4.02
N ARG A 346 -18.12 13.16 -3.09
CA ARG A 346 -19.51 12.86 -2.73
C ARG A 346 -20.51 13.37 -3.79
N GLU A 347 -20.19 14.52 -4.39
CA GLU A 347 -20.98 15.18 -5.43
C GLU A 347 -20.09 15.52 -6.61
N THR A 348 -20.68 16.03 -7.71
CA THR A 348 -19.90 16.46 -8.87
C THR A 348 -18.85 17.51 -8.46
N PRO A 349 -17.55 17.22 -8.60
CA PRO A 349 -16.49 18.14 -8.19
C PRO A 349 -16.45 19.37 -9.12
N LYS A 350 -15.92 20.49 -8.62
CA LYS A 350 -15.76 21.73 -9.36
C LYS A 350 -14.30 22.01 -9.63
N LEU A 351 -13.95 22.21 -10.90
CA LEU A 351 -12.65 22.76 -11.28
C LEU A 351 -12.69 24.29 -11.13
N THR A 352 -11.92 24.82 -10.18
CA THR A 352 -12.04 26.20 -9.71
C THR A 352 -10.70 26.78 -9.26
N TYR A 353 -10.75 27.78 -8.39
CA TYR A 353 -9.61 28.46 -7.78
C TYR A 353 -9.32 27.88 -6.39
N PRO A 354 -8.04 27.82 -5.96
CA PRO A 354 -7.67 27.35 -4.62
C PRO A 354 -7.99 28.36 -3.54
N LEU A 355 -7.70 28.00 -2.27
CA LEU A 355 -7.90 28.83 -1.06
C LEU A 355 -7.35 30.26 -1.18
N ALA A 356 -6.21 30.45 -1.84
CA ALA A 356 -5.59 31.77 -2.01
C ALA A 356 -6.18 32.59 -3.18
N PHE A 357 -7.11 32.05 -3.94
CA PHE A 357 -7.79 32.70 -5.09
C PHE A 357 -6.89 33.31 -6.17
N SER A 358 -5.61 33.03 -6.15
CA SER A 358 -4.63 33.69 -7.00
C SER A 358 -4.58 33.14 -8.42
N HIS A 359 -4.70 31.82 -8.57
CA HIS A 359 -4.57 31.12 -9.85
C HIS A 359 -5.54 29.94 -9.93
N PRO A 360 -6.12 29.64 -11.12
CA PRO A 360 -7.00 28.50 -11.31
C PRO A 360 -6.24 27.17 -11.29
N GLY A 361 -6.97 26.05 -11.24
CA GLY A 361 -6.38 24.70 -11.33
C GLY A 361 -6.48 23.92 -10.03
N SER A 362 -7.48 24.22 -9.21
CA SER A 362 -7.86 23.47 -8.03
C SER A 362 -9.18 22.72 -8.25
N ILE A 363 -9.40 21.63 -7.51
CA ILE A 363 -10.69 20.98 -7.39
C ILE A 363 -11.31 21.29 -6.03
N THR A 364 -12.61 21.65 -6.03
CA THR A 364 -13.39 21.76 -4.80
C THR A 364 -14.42 20.63 -4.77
N ALA A 365 -14.33 19.80 -3.75
CA ALA A 365 -15.27 18.70 -3.49
C ALA A 365 -15.16 18.22 -2.04
N GLU A 366 -16.31 17.89 -1.46
CA GLU A 366 -16.37 17.06 -0.25
C GLU A 366 -16.20 15.59 -0.64
N ALA A 367 -15.37 14.84 0.09
CA ALA A 367 -15.25 13.41 -0.14
C ALA A 367 -16.43 12.63 0.44
N LYS A 368 -16.65 11.43 -0.08
CA LYS A 368 -17.65 10.48 0.45
C LYS A 368 -17.36 10.20 1.91
N HIS A 369 -18.43 10.13 2.71
CA HIS A 369 -18.33 9.63 4.05
C HIS A 369 -18.10 8.11 4.07
N GLY A 370 -17.78 7.57 5.21
CA GLY A 370 -17.48 6.16 5.41
C GLY A 370 -16.24 5.96 6.27
N GLU A 371 -15.84 4.73 6.42
CA GLU A 371 -14.57 4.40 7.08
C GLU A 371 -13.40 4.69 6.12
N VAL A 372 -12.36 5.32 6.64
CA VAL A 372 -11.12 5.59 5.94
C VAL A 372 -9.92 5.09 6.76
N THR A 373 -8.95 4.48 6.12
CA THR A 373 -7.62 4.32 6.70
C THR A 373 -6.83 5.59 6.44
N LEU A 374 -6.13 6.08 7.45
CA LEU A 374 -5.19 7.20 7.37
C LEU A 374 -3.80 6.69 7.75
N ALA A 375 -2.83 7.00 6.92
CA ALA A 375 -1.46 6.52 7.07
C ALA A 375 -0.43 7.61 6.77
N ARG A 376 0.75 7.47 7.37
CA ARG A 376 1.93 8.29 7.07
C ARG A 376 3.21 7.49 7.29
N PHE A 377 3.95 7.21 6.23
CA PHE A 377 5.34 6.79 6.32
C PHE A 377 6.22 8.02 6.58
N ASP A 378 7.02 7.98 7.62
CA ASP A 378 7.95 9.05 7.91
C ASP A 378 9.14 8.54 8.73
N GLY A 379 10.17 9.36 8.85
CA GLY A 379 11.33 9.04 9.67
C GLY A 379 12.50 9.98 9.44
N ASP A 380 13.37 9.99 10.42
CA ASP A 380 14.64 10.72 10.42
C ASP A 380 15.72 9.95 11.19
N ASN A 381 16.97 10.43 11.13
CA ASN A 381 18.09 9.87 11.88
C ASN A 381 18.23 8.33 11.75
N GLY A 382 17.80 7.79 10.62
CA GLY A 382 17.89 6.36 10.35
C GLY A 382 16.77 5.50 10.93
N GLU A 383 15.79 6.07 11.61
CA GLU A 383 14.63 5.37 12.15
C GLU A 383 13.38 5.76 11.37
N TYR A 384 12.63 4.75 10.90
CA TYR A 384 11.43 4.95 10.08
C TYR A 384 10.26 4.19 10.66
N SER A 385 9.10 4.84 10.59
CA SER A 385 7.84 4.28 11.08
C SER A 385 6.69 4.57 10.12
N MET A 386 5.55 3.94 10.37
CA MET A 386 4.31 4.19 9.67
C MET A 386 3.20 4.45 10.68
N LEU A 387 2.76 5.71 10.77
CA LEU A 387 1.54 6.07 11.48
C LEU A 387 0.36 5.40 10.77
N LEU A 388 -0.48 4.70 11.51
CA LEU A 388 -1.60 3.94 10.97
C LEU A 388 -2.83 4.09 11.86
N GLY A 389 -3.97 4.28 11.23
CA GLY A 389 -5.22 4.19 11.95
C GLY A 389 -6.43 4.46 11.06
N LYS A 390 -7.57 4.48 11.71
CA LYS A 390 -8.86 4.67 11.08
C LYS A 390 -9.53 5.96 11.52
N ALA A 391 -10.39 6.46 10.66
CA ALA A 391 -11.31 7.52 10.95
C ALA A 391 -12.64 7.27 10.22
N LYS A 392 -13.68 7.93 10.65
CA LYS A 392 -15.01 7.85 10.04
C LYS A 392 -15.42 9.22 9.52
N GLY A 393 -15.78 9.29 8.25
CA GLY A 393 -16.34 10.50 7.64
C GLY A 393 -17.62 10.96 8.36
N VAL A 394 -17.69 12.24 8.71
CA VAL A 394 -18.83 12.86 9.41
C VAL A 394 -19.24 14.16 8.70
N ASP A 395 -20.46 14.64 8.99
CA ASP A 395 -20.89 15.95 8.52
C ASP A 395 -20.14 17.07 9.26
N GLY A 396 -19.91 18.19 8.57
CA GLY A 396 -19.28 19.37 9.15
C GLY A 396 -19.44 20.61 8.28
N PRO A 397 -18.88 21.76 8.68
CA PRO A 397 -18.94 22.97 7.89
C PRO A 397 -18.37 22.80 6.50
N LYS A 398 -18.94 23.51 5.50
CA LYS A 398 -18.46 23.48 4.13
C LYS A 398 -17.03 24.00 4.04
N GLY A 399 -16.16 23.20 3.40
CA GLY A 399 -14.76 23.54 3.10
C GLY A 399 -14.56 24.07 1.69
N MET A 400 -13.32 24.50 1.42
CA MET A 400 -12.82 24.79 0.07
C MET A 400 -11.69 23.80 -0.28
N GLY A 401 -11.40 23.62 -1.58
CA GLY A 401 -10.50 22.57 -2.02
C GLY A 401 -11.14 21.20 -1.84
N THR A 402 -10.34 20.16 -1.74
CA THR A 402 -10.82 18.81 -1.43
C THR A 402 -10.76 18.57 0.07
N TYR A 403 -11.85 18.09 0.66
CA TYR A 403 -11.94 17.96 2.11
C TYR A 403 -12.85 16.83 2.57
N LEU A 404 -12.62 16.40 3.82
CA LEU A 404 -13.45 15.43 4.54
C LEU A 404 -13.36 15.73 6.04
N TRP A 405 -14.50 15.97 6.67
CA TRP A 405 -14.57 15.95 8.12
C TRP A 405 -14.57 14.50 8.60
N VAL A 406 -13.72 14.20 9.56
CA VAL A 406 -13.60 12.85 10.12
C VAL A 406 -13.68 12.88 11.63
N GLU A 407 -14.20 11.78 12.20
CA GLU A 407 -14.11 11.49 13.62
C GLU A 407 -13.12 10.33 13.83
N VAL A 408 -12.19 10.48 14.75
CA VAL A 408 -11.27 9.44 15.22
C VAL A 408 -11.66 8.99 16.62
N GLU A 409 -11.25 7.82 17.06
CA GLU A 409 -11.61 7.34 18.40
C GLU A 409 -10.98 8.19 19.53
N ASN A 410 -9.73 8.61 19.34
CA ASN A 410 -8.99 9.38 20.34
C ASN A 410 -8.06 10.41 19.68
N ILE A 411 -8.57 11.61 19.49
CA ILE A 411 -7.82 12.69 18.85
C ILE A 411 -6.58 13.11 19.65
N LYS A 412 -6.62 13.06 20.97
CA LYS A 412 -5.46 13.41 21.81
C LYS A 412 -4.30 12.45 21.63
N ARG A 413 -4.61 11.15 21.43
CA ARG A 413 -3.59 10.14 21.09
C ARG A 413 -2.98 10.43 19.72
N LEU A 414 -3.81 10.75 18.73
CA LEU A 414 -3.37 11.09 17.39
C LEU A 414 -2.48 12.35 17.40
N GLU A 415 -2.93 13.44 18.03
CA GLU A 415 -2.13 14.68 18.16
C GLU A 415 -0.77 14.42 18.83
N ALA A 416 -0.75 13.66 19.94
CA ALA A 416 0.49 13.33 20.62
C ALA A 416 1.46 12.57 19.70
N LYS A 417 0.97 11.59 18.93
CA LYS A 417 1.81 10.84 17.98
C LYS A 417 2.36 11.72 16.86
N ILE A 418 1.58 12.66 16.34
CA ILE A 418 2.04 13.58 15.30
C ILE A 418 3.06 14.58 15.87
N VAL A 419 2.75 15.20 17.01
CA VAL A 419 3.58 16.29 17.59
C VAL A 419 4.87 15.79 18.22
N GLU A 420 4.82 14.64 18.89
CA GLU A 420 5.96 14.04 19.62
C GLU A 420 6.74 13.01 18.78
N GLY A 421 6.15 12.53 17.68
CA GLY A 421 6.73 11.56 16.76
C GLY A 421 7.43 12.22 15.57
N PRO A 422 7.89 11.40 14.59
CA PRO A 422 8.58 11.91 13.40
C PRO A 422 7.62 12.44 12.32
N TYR A 423 6.33 12.55 12.62
CA TYR A 423 5.30 12.84 11.62
C TYR A 423 5.08 14.35 11.44
N ILE A 424 4.46 14.69 10.31
CA ILE A 424 4.07 16.05 9.97
C ILE A 424 2.54 16.15 9.81
N HIS A 425 2.05 17.32 9.45
CA HIS A 425 0.63 17.58 9.22
C HIS A 425 0.06 16.84 8.00
N HIS A 426 0.87 16.26 7.14
CA HIS A 426 0.40 15.49 5.98
C HIS A 426 0.07 14.04 6.35
N CYS A 427 -1.01 13.53 5.77
CA CYS A 427 -1.36 12.11 5.76
C CYS A 427 -1.90 11.67 4.40
N VAL A 428 -2.06 10.38 4.24
CA VAL A 428 -2.71 9.78 3.07
C VAL A 428 -3.89 8.95 3.53
N GLY A 429 -5.05 9.22 2.96
CA GLY A 429 -6.28 8.51 3.24
C GLY A 429 -6.71 7.57 2.11
N ILE A 430 -7.46 6.53 2.46
CA ILE A 430 -8.11 5.62 1.51
C ILE A 430 -9.41 5.09 2.09
N HIS A 431 -10.49 5.04 1.29
CA HIS A 431 -11.80 4.51 1.68
C HIS A 431 -11.83 2.98 1.70
N LYS A 432 -10.93 2.40 2.49
CA LYS A 432 -10.81 0.95 2.70
C LYS A 432 -10.04 0.69 3.98
N ASP A 433 -10.42 -0.37 4.72
CA ASP A 433 -9.61 -0.83 5.85
C ASP A 433 -8.38 -1.59 5.34
N VAL A 434 -7.23 -0.92 5.37
CA VAL A 434 -5.92 -1.51 5.02
C VAL A 434 -4.95 -1.49 6.20
N VAL A 435 -5.41 -1.09 7.39
CA VAL A 435 -4.58 -1.04 8.60
C VAL A 435 -3.94 -2.39 8.92
N PRO A 436 -4.66 -3.53 8.94
CA PRO A 436 -4.04 -4.82 9.25
C PRO A 436 -2.96 -5.23 8.24
N VAL A 437 -3.18 -4.94 6.96
CA VAL A 437 -2.24 -5.25 5.87
C VAL A 437 -0.96 -4.43 6.01
N LEU A 438 -1.08 -3.12 6.21
CA LEU A 438 0.06 -2.22 6.35
C LEU A 438 0.83 -2.52 7.64
N TYR A 439 0.14 -2.78 8.76
CA TYR A 439 0.75 -3.22 10.01
C TYR A 439 1.61 -4.47 9.80
N GLU A 440 1.06 -5.47 9.14
CA GLU A 440 1.73 -6.73 8.87
C GLU A 440 2.91 -6.56 7.89
N ALA A 441 2.78 -5.67 6.89
CA ALA A 441 3.82 -5.38 5.92
C ALA A 441 5.05 -4.69 6.53
N CYS A 442 4.87 -3.87 7.57
CA CYS A 442 5.95 -3.11 8.22
C CYS A 442 7.12 -4.00 8.65
N LYS A 443 6.88 -5.20 9.20
CA LYS A 443 7.94 -6.13 9.61
C LYS A 443 8.82 -6.65 8.48
N TYR A 444 8.28 -6.71 7.24
CA TYR A 444 9.02 -7.13 6.04
C TYR A 444 9.77 -5.96 5.40
N MET A 445 9.30 -4.75 5.64
CA MET A 445 9.93 -3.52 5.19
C MET A 445 11.01 -3.02 6.15
N GLY A 446 11.04 -3.53 7.39
CA GLY A 446 12.01 -3.10 8.41
C GLY A 446 11.68 -1.73 9.00
N ILE A 447 10.39 -1.36 9.03
CA ILE A 447 9.87 -0.13 9.63
C ILE A 447 8.95 -0.43 10.81
N THR A 448 8.80 0.52 11.71
CA THR A 448 7.98 0.36 12.92
C THR A 448 6.52 0.75 12.63
N PRO A 449 5.54 -0.13 12.83
CA PRO A 449 4.14 0.28 12.80
C PRO A 449 3.82 1.11 14.05
N ASP A 450 3.18 2.26 13.85
CA ASP A 450 2.79 3.18 14.93
C ASP A 450 1.28 3.45 14.87
N LEU A 451 0.52 2.64 15.61
CA LEU A 451 -0.94 2.63 15.59
C LEU A 451 -1.53 3.71 16.52
N TYR A 452 -2.45 4.54 16.00
CA TYR A 452 -3.25 5.41 16.85
C TYR A 452 -4.66 4.84 17.11
N ASP A 453 -5.23 4.09 16.15
CA ASP A 453 -6.52 3.39 16.23
C ASP A 453 -6.71 2.47 15.00
N PRO A 454 -7.06 1.17 15.16
CA PRO A 454 -7.17 0.42 16.42
C PRO A 454 -5.80 0.21 17.11
N ILE A 455 -5.83 -0.25 18.35
CA ILE A 455 -4.59 -0.60 19.07
C ILE A 455 -4.01 -1.93 18.55
N GLU A 456 -2.74 -2.18 18.87
CA GLU A 456 -2.00 -3.33 18.34
C GLU A 456 -2.66 -4.68 18.66
N GLU A 457 -3.26 -4.82 19.84
CA GLU A 457 -3.98 -6.03 20.27
C GLU A 457 -5.16 -6.36 19.36
N ASP A 458 -5.92 -5.35 18.93
CA ASP A 458 -7.08 -5.51 18.05
C ASP A 458 -6.65 -5.90 16.62
N VAL A 459 -5.59 -5.26 16.11
CA VAL A 459 -5.02 -5.63 14.81
C VAL A 459 -4.52 -7.07 14.83
N LYS A 460 -3.81 -7.46 15.89
CA LYS A 460 -3.34 -8.84 16.05
C LYS A 460 -4.49 -9.85 16.19
N ALA A 461 -5.57 -9.48 16.85
CA ALA A 461 -6.77 -10.32 16.95
C ALA A 461 -7.46 -10.50 15.59
N TYR A 462 -7.53 -9.45 14.79
CA TYR A 462 -8.06 -9.52 13.42
C TYR A 462 -7.24 -10.44 12.52
N LEU A 463 -5.92 -10.35 12.56
CA LEU A 463 -5.01 -11.14 11.73
C LEU A 463 -5.00 -12.64 12.09
N ARG A 464 -5.53 -13.02 13.22
CA ARG A 464 -5.58 -14.39 13.74
C ARG A 464 -7.01 -14.94 13.74
#